data_f857e27f8ed866bd4bacf170d9134c0f
#
_entry.id   f857e27f8ed866bd4bacf170d9134c0f
#
_cell.length_a   1.000
_cell.length_b   1.000
_cell.length_c   1.000
_cell.angle_alpha   90.00
_cell.angle_beta   90.00
_cell.angle_gamma   90.00
#
_symmetry.space_group_name_H-M   'P 1'
#
loop_
_entity.id
_entity.type
_entity.pdbx_description
1 polymer ?
#
loop_
_entity_poly.entity_id
_entity_poly.type
_entity_poly.pdbx_seq_one_letter_code
_entity_poly.pdbx_strand_id
1 'polypeptide(L)'
;MKLLKDLRHRLFYLAVTSPVDGLLTLGQECPWTIWPKGLGPCSHVLCAGAGHDISFELELSKKFCCPIYLMDPSPTGQKTWADSRHFTQGITFLPFALSERDGDISLGKPLDPVEGSYRTLPENDPLHLRVPARGITSLLREWGWTHIDLLKLDIEGGEFCVLDALLNSKIPVQQICVELHHGKGFTTQGKDSVRMILRLLSRGFRLVHRLHWDHTFVHKSIL
;
A
#
# COMPACT_ATOMS: atom_id res chain seq x y z
N MET A 1 -12.58 29.84 -2.94
CA MET A 1 -12.47 28.58 -3.69
C MET A 1 -11.79 27.46 -2.88
N LYS A 2 -10.66 27.70 -2.22
CA LYS A 2 -9.93 26.71 -1.39
C LYS A 2 -10.80 26.19 -0.23
N LEU A 3 -11.41 27.09 0.56
CA LEU A 3 -12.26 26.75 1.71
C LEU A 3 -13.43 25.81 1.34
N LEU A 4 -14.05 26.02 0.18
CA LEU A 4 -15.16 25.20 -0.30
C LEU A 4 -14.71 23.80 -0.73
N LYS A 5 -13.49 23.68 -1.29
CA LYS A 5 -12.88 22.38 -1.61
C LYS A 5 -12.56 21.61 -0.33
N ASP A 6 -11.98 22.28 0.66
CA ASP A 6 -11.62 21.68 1.95
C ASP A 6 -12.88 21.21 2.70
N LEU A 7 -13.96 21.99 2.67
CA LEU A 7 -15.23 21.59 3.27
C LEU A 7 -15.84 20.36 2.58
N ARG A 8 -15.89 20.35 1.24
CA ARG A 8 -16.38 19.20 0.47
C ARG A 8 -15.58 17.93 0.74
N HIS A 9 -14.26 18.05 0.84
CA HIS A 9 -13.37 16.96 1.18
C HIS A 9 -13.67 16.40 2.57
N ARG A 10 -13.81 17.29 3.59
CA ARG A 10 -14.17 16.88 4.95
C ARG A 10 -15.53 16.18 4.99
N LEU A 11 -16.54 16.74 4.35
CA LEU A 11 -17.89 16.14 4.30
C LEU A 11 -17.89 14.78 3.61
N PHE A 12 -17.12 14.62 2.53
CA PHE A 12 -16.96 13.34 1.87
C PHE A 12 -16.43 12.28 2.84
N TYR A 13 -15.30 12.55 3.52
CA TYR A 13 -14.73 11.58 4.45
C TYR A 13 -15.62 11.31 5.67
N LEU A 14 -16.31 12.31 6.19
CA LEU A 14 -17.31 12.10 7.25
C LEU A 14 -18.44 11.15 6.80
N ALA A 15 -18.84 11.21 5.53
CA ALA A 15 -19.90 10.37 5.00
C ALA A 15 -19.44 8.92 4.70
N VAL A 16 -18.16 8.71 4.35
CA VAL A 16 -17.66 7.40 3.90
C VAL A 16 -16.86 6.65 4.94
N THR A 17 -16.38 7.31 6.00
CA THR A 17 -15.64 6.65 7.08
C THR A 17 -16.60 6.01 8.07
N SER A 18 -16.37 4.75 8.36
CA SER A 18 -17.15 3.95 9.32
C SER A 18 -16.21 3.37 10.37
N PRO A 19 -15.84 4.15 11.40
CA PRO A 19 -14.93 3.69 12.45
C PRO A 19 -15.43 2.40 13.10
N VAL A 20 -14.49 1.55 13.49
CA VAL A 20 -14.74 0.30 14.22
C VAL A 20 -13.82 0.24 15.44
N ASP A 21 -14.30 -0.39 16.51
CA ASP A 21 -13.50 -0.61 17.71
C ASP A 21 -12.52 -1.76 17.52
N GLY A 22 -11.36 -1.68 18.20
CA GLY A 22 -10.36 -2.75 18.19
C GLY A 22 -9.37 -2.66 17.04
N LEU A 23 -9.26 -1.53 16.37
CA LEU A 23 -8.14 -1.26 15.46
C LEU A 23 -6.82 -1.24 16.23
N LEU A 24 -5.74 -1.60 15.54
CA LEU A 24 -4.39 -1.64 16.07
C LEU A 24 -3.46 -0.84 15.17
N THR A 25 -2.69 0.04 15.77
CA THR A 25 -1.64 0.78 15.06
C THR A 25 -0.28 0.16 15.38
N LEU A 26 0.51 -0.12 14.36
CA LEU A 26 1.85 -0.70 14.42
C LEU A 26 2.81 0.16 13.60
N GLY A 27 4.11 0.09 13.95
CA GLY A 27 5.16 0.89 13.33
C GLY A 27 5.52 2.13 14.15
N GLN A 28 6.69 2.71 13.88
CA GLN A 28 7.26 3.82 14.66
C GLN A 28 7.25 5.14 13.88
N GLU A 29 8.02 5.25 12.79
CA GLU A 29 8.09 6.49 12.01
C GLU A 29 6.95 6.60 10.99
N CYS A 30 6.61 5.47 10.35
CA CYS A 30 5.50 5.36 9.39
C CYS A 30 4.47 4.34 9.88
N PRO A 31 3.69 4.65 10.93
CA PRO A 31 2.76 3.69 11.54
C PRO A 31 1.53 3.46 10.66
N TRP A 32 1.07 2.19 10.61
CA TRP A 32 -0.17 1.81 9.93
C TRP A 32 -1.20 1.26 10.89
N THR A 33 -2.44 1.64 10.67
CA THR A 33 -3.59 1.15 11.46
C THR A 33 -4.28 0.02 10.71
N ILE A 34 -4.45 -1.13 11.37
CA ILE A 34 -5.00 -2.36 10.81
C ILE A 34 -6.17 -2.90 11.62
N TRP A 35 -6.93 -3.81 11.01
CA TRP A 35 -7.88 -4.69 11.68
C TRP A 35 -7.16 -5.98 12.09
N PRO A 36 -6.93 -6.22 13.41
CA PRO A 36 -6.06 -7.32 13.84
C PRO A 36 -6.72 -8.70 13.82
N LYS A 37 -8.07 -8.78 13.76
CA LYS A 37 -8.77 -10.06 13.81
C LYS A 37 -8.56 -10.86 12.53
N GLY A 38 -8.30 -12.14 12.68
CA GLY A 38 -8.06 -13.06 11.57
C GLY A 38 -6.59 -13.14 11.12
N LEU A 39 -5.72 -12.23 11.58
CA LEU A 39 -4.29 -12.32 11.29
C LEU A 39 -3.61 -13.38 12.14
N GLY A 40 -2.71 -14.16 11.55
CA GLY A 40 -1.98 -15.24 12.21
C GLY A 40 -0.94 -15.90 11.31
N PRO A 41 -0.35 -17.03 11.75
CA PRO A 41 0.77 -17.68 11.06
C PRO A 41 0.49 -18.13 9.62
N CYS A 42 -0.77 -18.33 9.26
CA CYS A 42 -1.18 -18.74 7.92
C CYS A 42 -1.68 -17.58 7.06
N SER A 43 -1.55 -16.35 7.52
CA SER A 43 -2.02 -15.18 6.77
C SER A 43 -1.15 -14.87 5.55
N HIS A 44 -1.78 -14.52 4.47
CA HIS A 44 -1.16 -14.01 3.26
C HIS A 44 -1.02 -12.48 3.35
N VAL A 45 0.17 -12.02 3.70
CA VAL A 45 0.47 -10.60 3.90
C VAL A 45 1.44 -10.09 2.83
N LEU A 46 1.01 -9.05 2.11
CA LEU A 46 1.79 -8.41 1.07
C LEU A 46 1.94 -6.92 1.39
N CYS A 47 3.17 -6.46 1.53
CA CYS A 47 3.52 -5.06 1.73
C CYS A 47 4.33 -4.55 0.53
N ALA A 48 3.98 -3.42 -0.01
CA ALA A 48 4.74 -2.73 -1.05
C ALA A 48 5.07 -1.31 -0.61
N GLY A 49 6.36 -0.96 -0.70
CA GLY A 49 6.95 0.25 -0.16
C GLY A 49 7.58 0.00 1.22
N ALA A 50 8.91 -0.10 1.25
CA ALA A 50 9.71 -0.20 2.47
C ALA A 50 10.21 1.19 2.92
N GLY A 51 10.54 2.05 1.95
CA GLY A 51 11.02 3.39 2.25
C GLY A 51 12.19 3.40 3.23
N HIS A 52 12.13 4.32 4.21
CA HIS A 52 13.11 4.43 5.28
C HIS A 52 12.76 3.63 6.55
N ASP A 53 11.52 3.15 6.66
CA ASP A 53 11.02 2.50 7.89
C ASP A 53 10.23 1.23 7.56
N ILE A 54 10.64 0.11 8.13
CA ILE A 54 9.94 -1.18 8.07
C ILE A 54 9.47 -1.65 9.45
N SER A 55 9.37 -0.73 10.39
CA SER A 55 8.94 -1.05 11.77
C SER A 55 7.53 -1.63 11.81
N PHE A 56 6.65 -1.21 10.89
CA PHE A 56 5.31 -1.79 10.74
C PHE A 56 5.39 -3.28 10.41
N GLU A 57 6.16 -3.66 9.41
CA GLU A 57 6.33 -5.06 8.98
C GLU A 57 6.99 -5.91 10.08
N LEU A 58 7.98 -5.36 10.79
CA LEU A 58 8.64 -6.03 11.90
C LEU A 58 7.68 -6.30 13.07
N GLU A 59 6.92 -5.30 13.48
CA GLU A 59 5.93 -5.44 14.56
C GLU A 59 4.79 -6.37 14.16
N LEU A 60 4.31 -6.28 12.92
CA LEU A 60 3.25 -7.13 12.37
C LEU A 60 3.68 -8.60 12.37
N SER A 61 4.84 -8.92 11.80
CA SER A 61 5.38 -10.28 11.76
C SER A 61 5.58 -10.84 13.16
N LYS A 62 6.18 -10.07 14.05
CA LYS A 62 6.42 -10.47 15.44
C LYS A 62 5.12 -10.73 16.21
N LYS A 63 4.12 -9.85 16.03
CA LYS A 63 2.87 -9.92 16.81
C LYS A 63 1.96 -11.07 16.37
N PHE A 64 1.86 -11.31 15.06
CA PHE A 64 0.94 -12.30 14.51
C PHE A 64 1.64 -13.58 14.02
N CYS A 65 2.97 -13.63 14.09
CA CYS A 65 3.78 -14.73 13.56
C CYS A 65 3.48 -15.03 12.07
N CYS A 66 3.00 -14.02 11.32
CA CYS A 66 2.64 -14.18 9.92
C CYS A 66 3.86 -13.94 9.02
N PRO A 67 3.99 -14.72 7.93
CA PRO A 67 4.97 -14.43 6.88
C PRO A 67 4.55 -13.16 6.13
N ILE A 68 5.53 -12.31 5.82
CA ILE A 68 5.32 -11.07 5.08
C ILE A 68 6.20 -11.08 3.82
N TYR A 69 5.59 -10.77 2.68
CA TYR A 69 6.31 -10.44 1.45
C TYR A 69 6.37 -8.92 1.32
N LEU A 70 7.59 -8.37 1.45
CA LEU A 70 7.85 -6.94 1.38
C LEU A 70 8.54 -6.61 0.06
N MET A 71 7.95 -5.71 -0.73
CA MET A 71 8.45 -5.31 -2.04
C MET A 71 8.92 -3.87 -2.04
N ASP A 72 10.14 -3.64 -2.50
CA ASP A 72 10.63 -2.29 -2.80
C ASP A 72 11.83 -2.36 -3.76
N PRO A 73 11.74 -1.82 -4.97
CA PRO A 73 12.84 -1.78 -5.93
C PRO A 73 13.79 -0.60 -5.71
N SER A 74 13.39 0.38 -4.88
CA SER A 74 14.14 1.62 -4.72
C SER A 74 15.47 1.41 -3.99
N PRO A 75 16.50 2.22 -4.30
CA PRO A 75 17.75 2.19 -3.53
C PRO A 75 17.54 2.43 -2.04
N THR A 76 16.58 3.27 -1.66
CA THR A 76 16.23 3.55 -0.28
C THR A 76 15.71 2.30 0.42
N GLY A 77 14.67 1.64 -0.13
CA GLY A 77 14.08 0.45 0.46
C GLY A 77 15.06 -0.72 0.54
N GLN A 78 15.90 -0.90 -0.49
CA GLN A 78 16.95 -1.92 -0.47
C GLN A 78 18.00 -1.66 0.62
N LYS A 79 18.38 -0.39 0.84
CA LYS A 79 19.29 -0.01 1.92
C LYS A 79 18.65 -0.26 3.29
N THR A 80 17.41 0.19 3.51
CA THR A 80 16.65 -0.03 4.74
C THR A 80 16.56 -1.51 5.08
N TRP A 81 16.28 -2.36 4.09
CA TRP A 81 16.29 -3.80 4.25
C TRP A 81 17.66 -4.33 4.65
N ALA A 82 18.72 -3.93 3.95
CA ALA A 82 20.07 -4.38 4.24
C ALA A 82 20.52 -4.04 5.67
N ASP A 83 20.17 -2.84 6.15
CA ASP A 83 20.46 -2.36 7.49
C ASP A 83 19.67 -3.11 8.57
N SER A 84 18.44 -3.55 8.24
CA SER A 84 17.50 -4.20 9.17
C SER A 84 17.50 -5.74 9.13
N ARG A 85 18.21 -6.36 8.19
CA ARG A 85 18.13 -7.82 7.89
C ARG A 85 18.31 -8.77 9.08
N HIS A 86 18.99 -8.33 10.14
CA HIS A 86 19.20 -9.13 11.34
C HIS A 86 17.95 -9.28 12.22
N PHE A 87 16.92 -8.47 11.97
CA PHE A 87 15.67 -8.42 12.73
C PHE A 87 14.45 -8.89 11.93
N THR A 88 14.64 -9.32 10.69
CA THR A 88 13.57 -9.55 9.70
C THR A 88 13.08 -10.98 9.63
N GLN A 89 13.16 -11.73 10.74
CA GLN A 89 12.59 -13.09 10.78
C GLN A 89 11.11 -13.09 10.38
N GLY A 90 10.75 -13.93 9.42
CA GLY A 90 9.38 -14.03 8.90
C GLY A 90 9.07 -13.03 7.78
N ILE A 91 10.02 -12.18 7.35
CA ILE A 91 9.85 -11.25 6.24
C ILE A 91 10.71 -11.69 5.07
N THR A 92 10.12 -11.79 3.89
CA THR A 92 10.81 -12.03 2.62
C THR A 92 10.84 -10.73 1.82
N PHE A 93 12.03 -10.19 1.60
CA PHE A 93 12.20 -8.98 0.80
C PHE A 93 12.36 -9.31 -0.69
N LEU A 94 11.67 -8.56 -1.52
CA LEU A 94 11.62 -8.74 -2.96
C LEU A 94 11.99 -7.40 -3.64
N PRO A 95 13.17 -7.30 -4.28
CA PRO A 95 13.69 -6.04 -4.83
C PRO A 95 13.09 -5.70 -6.21
N PHE A 96 11.77 -5.73 -6.30
CA PHE A 96 11.03 -5.32 -7.49
C PHE A 96 9.75 -4.57 -7.12
N ALA A 97 9.25 -3.78 -8.05
CA ALA A 97 8.03 -3.03 -7.86
C ALA A 97 6.80 -3.92 -7.94
N LEU A 98 5.79 -3.62 -7.11
CA LEU A 98 4.44 -4.14 -7.33
C LEU A 98 3.72 -3.27 -8.35
N SER A 99 3.11 -3.89 -9.37
CA SER A 99 2.47 -3.22 -10.48
C SER A 99 1.18 -3.92 -10.91
N GLU A 100 0.50 -3.38 -11.91
CA GLU A 100 -0.64 -4.03 -12.57
C GLU A 100 -0.24 -5.24 -13.43
N ARG A 101 1.00 -5.22 -13.98
CA ARG A 101 1.53 -6.23 -14.92
C ARG A 101 3.02 -6.45 -14.72
N ASP A 102 3.51 -7.58 -15.19
CA ASP A 102 4.95 -7.89 -15.24
C ASP A 102 5.65 -7.01 -16.27
N GLY A 103 6.93 -6.70 -16.02
CA GLY A 103 7.77 -5.88 -16.90
C GLY A 103 8.72 -4.99 -16.12
N ASP A 104 8.92 -3.78 -16.60
CA ASP A 104 9.69 -2.75 -15.92
C ASP A 104 8.84 -1.50 -15.74
N ILE A 105 9.13 -0.74 -14.70
CA ILE A 105 8.57 0.60 -14.48
C ILE A 105 9.67 1.64 -14.31
N SER A 106 9.30 2.90 -14.51
CA SER A 106 10.18 4.04 -14.32
C SER A 106 9.94 4.70 -12.98
N LEU A 107 10.99 4.85 -12.18
CA LEU A 107 10.96 5.56 -10.91
C LEU A 107 11.74 6.88 -11.03
N GLY A 108 11.12 7.98 -10.65
CA GLY A 108 11.76 9.27 -10.50
C GLY A 108 12.51 9.36 -9.18
N LYS A 109 13.68 10.01 -9.21
CA LYS A 109 14.43 10.28 -7.99
C LYS A 109 13.61 11.13 -7.02
N PRO A 110 13.86 11.00 -5.70
CA PRO A 110 13.26 11.87 -4.69
C PRO A 110 13.48 13.34 -5.04
N LEU A 111 12.46 14.20 -4.87
CA LEU A 111 12.63 15.65 -4.99
C LEU A 111 13.48 16.18 -3.84
N ASP A 112 13.32 15.62 -2.66
CA ASP A 112 14.18 15.81 -1.51
C ASP A 112 14.95 14.49 -1.26
N PRO A 113 16.29 14.50 -1.36
CA PRO A 113 17.09 13.30 -1.07
C PRO A 113 16.91 12.77 0.37
N VAL A 114 16.47 13.61 1.31
CA VAL A 114 16.21 13.21 2.71
C VAL A 114 14.93 12.40 2.82
N GLU A 115 13.90 12.72 2.04
CA GLU A 115 12.65 11.96 2.03
C GLU A 115 12.81 10.55 1.43
N GLY A 116 13.76 10.37 0.49
CA GLY A 116 14.09 9.06 -0.08
C GLY A 116 13.01 8.40 -0.93
N SER A 117 11.86 9.05 -1.11
CA SER A 117 10.68 8.51 -1.80
C SER A 117 10.83 8.56 -3.31
N TYR A 118 10.95 7.40 -3.94
CA TYR A 118 11.01 7.24 -5.40
C TYR A 118 9.62 7.13 -5.97
N ARG A 119 9.22 8.08 -6.83
CA ARG A 119 7.86 8.14 -7.40
C ARG A 119 7.75 7.38 -8.71
N THR A 120 6.61 6.74 -8.93
CA THR A 120 6.27 6.16 -10.24
C THR A 120 6.10 7.27 -11.26
N LEU A 121 6.84 7.19 -12.37
CA LEU A 121 6.84 8.15 -13.48
C LEU A 121 6.31 7.51 -14.77
N PRO A 122 5.85 8.33 -15.75
CA PRO A 122 5.63 7.88 -17.11
C PRO A 122 6.92 7.30 -17.72
N GLU A 123 6.80 6.31 -18.61
CA GLU A 123 7.93 5.56 -19.20
C GLU A 123 9.00 6.39 -19.91
N ASN A 124 8.71 7.63 -20.28
CA ASN A 124 9.56 8.47 -21.11
C ASN A 124 10.29 9.61 -20.37
N ASP A 125 10.37 9.57 -19.05
CA ASP A 125 11.10 10.59 -18.29
C ASP A 125 12.62 10.34 -18.38
N PRO A 126 13.45 11.30 -18.83
CA PRO A 126 14.89 11.11 -19.01
C PRO A 126 15.69 10.95 -17.70
N LEU A 127 15.09 11.29 -16.56
CA LEU A 127 15.74 11.22 -15.23
C LEU A 127 15.28 10.01 -14.41
N HIS A 128 14.74 8.98 -15.05
CA HIS A 128 14.19 7.82 -14.40
C HIS A 128 15.22 6.72 -14.07
N LEU A 129 14.95 5.99 -12.99
CA LEU A 129 15.54 4.71 -12.69
C LEU A 129 14.59 3.61 -13.19
N ARG A 130 15.06 2.77 -14.12
CA ARG A 130 14.27 1.63 -14.58
C ARG A 130 14.45 0.46 -13.62
N VAL A 131 13.33 -0.10 -13.14
CA VAL A 131 13.33 -1.19 -12.16
C VAL A 131 12.38 -2.30 -12.60
N PRO A 132 12.70 -3.57 -12.25
CA PRO A 132 11.82 -4.68 -12.54
C PRO A 132 10.50 -4.52 -11.76
N ALA A 133 9.40 -4.90 -12.39
CA ALA A 133 8.07 -4.87 -11.82
C ALA A 133 7.34 -6.20 -12.00
N ARG A 134 6.56 -6.57 -11.01
CA ARG A 134 5.72 -7.76 -11.04
C ARG A 134 4.26 -7.38 -10.85
N GLY A 135 3.43 -7.92 -11.72
CA GLY A 135 1.99 -7.76 -11.63
C GLY A 135 1.41 -8.48 -10.43
N ILE A 136 0.57 -7.81 -9.64
CA ILE A 136 -0.03 -8.40 -8.43
C ILE A 136 -0.73 -9.74 -8.75
N THR A 137 -1.49 -9.81 -9.82
CA THR A 137 -2.21 -11.03 -10.20
C THR A 137 -1.30 -12.16 -10.67
N SER A 138 -0.15 -11.84 -11.29
CA SER A 138 0.88 -12.81 -11.67
C SER A 138 1.54 -13.42 -10.45
N LEU A 139 1.92 -12.58 -9.47
CA LEU A 139 2.52 -13.01 -8.22
C LEU A 139 1.60 -13.93 -7.42
N LEU A 140 0.35 -13.54 -7.25
CA LEU A 140 -0.62 -14.33 -6.48
C LEU A 140 -0.83 -15.72 -7.12
N ARG A 141 -0.85 -15.79 -8.45
CA ARG A 141 -0.93 -17.05 -9.18
C ARG A 141 0.31 -17.90 -8.98
N GLU A 142 1.50 -17.29 -9.07
CA GLU A 142 2.78 -17.97 -8.88
C GLU A 142 2.92 -18.56 -7.47
N TRP A 143 2.46 -17.81 -6.45
CA TRP A 143 2.49 -18.27 -5.05
C TRP A 143 1.33 -19.20 -4.68
N GLY A 144 0.37 -19.41 -5.58
CA GLY A 144 -0.82 -20.19 -5.30
C GLY A 144 -1.78 -19.53 -4.31
N TRP A 145 -1.70 -18.21 -4.14
CA TRP A 145 -2.57 -17.49 -3.22
C TRP A 145 -3.96 -17.29 -3.83
N THR A 146 -4.96 -17.75 -3.11
CA THR A 146 -6.37 -17.60 -3.50
C THR A 146 -7.03 -16.36 -2.89
N HIS A 147 -6.38 -15.73 -1.92
CA HIS A 147 -6.83 -14.50 -1.26
C HIS A 147 -5.62 -13.76 -0.66
N ILE A 148 -5.87 -12.53 -0.20
CA ILE A 148 -4.93 -11.73 0.58
C ILE A 148 -5.60 -11.34 1.89
N ASP A 149 -4.95 -11.59 3.03
CA ASP A 149 -5.46 -11.18 4.35
C ASP A 149 -5.14 -9.71 4.61
N LEU A 150 -3.93 -9.27 4.29
CA LEU A 150 -3.52 -7.87 4.40
C LEU A 150 -2.67 -7.44 3.21
N LEU A 151 -3.09 -6.38 2.55
CA LEU A 151 -2.32 -5.66 1.53
C LEU A 151 -1.97 -4.26 2.05
N LYS A 152 -0.67 -3.94 2.14
CA LYS A 152 -0.18 -2.56 2.38
C LYS A 152 0.40 -2.02 1.10
N LEU A 153 -0.02 -0.82 0.69
CA LEU A 153 0.46 -0.11 -0.50
C LEU A 153 0.89 1.32 -0.13
N ASP A 154 2.16 1.59 -0.31
CA ASP A 154 2.77 2.89 -0.17
C ASP A 154 3.91 2.94 -1.21
N ILE A 155 3.53 3.16 -2.48
CA ILE A 155 4.40 2.99 -3.65
C ILE A 155 4.43 4.21 -4.56
N GLU A 156 4.18 5.37 -3.95
CA GLU A 156 4.45 6.67 -4.53
C GLU A 156 3.84 6.88 -5.94
N GLY A 157 2.53 6.59 -6.05
CA GLY A 157 1.72 6.83 -7.26
C GLY A 157 1.36 5.57 -8.05
N GLY A 158 1.86 4.40 -7.68
CA GLY A 158 1.50 3.10 -8.30
C GLY A 158 0.24 2.44 -7.72
N GLU A 159 -0.32 2.97 -6.63
CA GLU A 159 -1.41 2.34 -5.86
C GLU A 159 -2.67 2.10 -6.71
N PHE A 160 -3.01 3.08 -7.53
CA PHE A 160 -4.23 3.04 -8.34
C PHE A 160 -4.21 1.91 -9.36
N CYS A 161 -3.08 1.72 -10.08
CA CYS A 161 -2.92 0.65 -11.05
C CYS A 161 -2.99 -0.74 -10.41
N VAL A 162 -2.32 -0.90 -9.25
CA VAL A 162 -2.32 -2.15 -8.49
C VAL A 162 -3.72 -2.47 -7.97
N LEU A 163 -4.41 -1.50 -7.36
CA LEU A 163 -5.77 -1.67 -6.86
C LEU A 163 -6.76 -1.97 -7.99
N ASP A 164 -6.62 -1.31 -9.14
CA ASP A 164 -7.46 -1.56 -10.30
C ASP A 164 -7.28 -2.99 -10.83
N ALA A 165 -6.04 -3.45 -10.98
CA ALA A 165 -5.73 -4.82 -11.39
C ALA A 165 -6.31 -5.85 -10.40
N LEU A 166 -6.12 -5.61 -9.10
CA LEU A 166 -6.61 -6.48 -8.04
C LEU A 166 -8.15 -6.57 -8.02
N LEU A 167 -8.85 -5.43 -8.04
CA LEU A 167 -10.31 -5.38 -8.05
C LEU A 167 -10.92 -6.00 -9.31
N ASN A 168 -10.21 -5.98 -10.44
CA ASN A 168 -10.65 -6.63 -11.68
C ASN A 168 -10.39 -8.14 -11.66
N SER A 169 -9.37 -8.61 -10.93
CA SER A 169 -9.03 -10.04 -10.83
C SER A 169 -10.04 -10.87 -10.04
N LYS A 170 -10.89 -10.22 -9.24
CA LYS A 170 -11.83 -10.84 -8.30
C LYS A 170 -11.18 -11.69 -7.20
N ILE A 171 -9.88 -11.57 -6.99
CA ILE A 171 -9.18 -12.23 -5.87
C ILE A 171 -9.65 -11.55 -4.58
N PRO A 172 -10.16 -12.31 -3.60
CA PRO A 172 -10.59 -11.75 -2.32
C PRO A 172 -9.46 -11.09 -1.57
N VAL A 173 -9.72 -9.92 -1.01
CA VAL A 173 -8.81 -9.21 -0.10
C VAL A 173 -9.59 -8.87 1.16
N GLN A 174 -9.02 -9.18 2.32
CA GLN A 174 -9.71 -8.96 3.60
C GLN A 174 -9.52 -7.52 4.09
N GLN A 175 -8.29 -7.00 4.03
CA GLN A 175 -8.02 -5.60 4.36
C GLN A 175 -6.93 -4.98 3.49
N ILE A 176 -7.04 -3.67 3.29
CA ILE A 176 -6.12 -2.86 2.48
C ILE A 176 -5.72 -1.64 3.31
N CYS A 177 -4.42 -1.50 3.53
CA CYS A 177 -3.80 -0.28 4.02
C CYS A 177 -3.14 0.41 2.82
N VAL A 178 -3.55 1.63 2.49
CA VAL A 178 -3.04 2.32 1.31
C VAL A 178 -2.87 3.80 1.54
N GLU A 179 -1.71 4.33 1.13
CA GLU A 179 -1.50 5.75 0.96
C GLU A 179 -1.89 6.15 -0.46
N LEU A 180 -2.93 6.97 -0.62
CA LEU A 180 -3.45 7.37 -1.94
C LEU A 180 -2.75 8.65 -2.40
N HIS A 181 -1.61 8.50 -3.07
CA HIS A 181 -0.81 9.60 -3.58
C HIS A 181 -1.50 10.32 -4.73
N HIS A 182 -1.66 11.65 -4.59
CA HIS A 182 -2.27 12.49 -5.62
C HIS A 182 -1.84 13.95 -5.54
N GLY A 183 -2.02 14.69 -6.63
CA GLY A 183 -1.77 16.14 -6.68
C GLY A 183 -0.39 16.49 -7.20
N LYS A 184 0.23 17.53 -6.64
CA LYS A 184 1.51 18.03 -7.16
C LYS A 184 2.61 16.95 -7.09
N GLY A 185 3.18 16.63 -8.23
CA GLY A 185 4.26 15.64 -8.36
C GLY A 185 3.76 14.23 -8.70
N PHE A 186 2.45 14.00 -8.76
CA PHE A 186 1.85 12.73 -9.16
C PHE A 186 0.98 12.89 -10.42
N THR A 187 0.81 11.80 -11.17
CA THR A 187 -0.08 11.75 -12.34
C THR A 187 -1.56 11.76 -11.94
N THR A 188 -1.86 11.32 -10.73
CA THR A 188 -3.20 11.21 -10.14
C THR A 188 -3.65 12.50 -9.47
N GLN A 189 -4.95 12.72 -9.42
CA GLN A 189 -5.60 13.87 -8.80
C GLN A 189 -6.52 13.43 -7.67
N GLY A 190 -6.88 14.35 -6.77
CA GLY A 190 -7.79 14.04 -5.66
C GLY A 190 -9.13 13.43 -6.07
N LYS A 191 -9.62 13.70 -7.31
CA LYS A 191 -10.80 13.03 -7.88
C LYS A 191 -10.60 11.53 -8.11
N ASP A 192 -9.36 11.12 -8.39
CA ASP A 192 -9.01 9.71 -8.64
C ASP A 192 -8.99 8.94 -7.32
N SER A 193 -8.51 9.57 -6.23
CA SER A 193 -8.63 9.01 -4.88
C SER A 193 -10.10 8.84 -4.47
N VAL A 194 -10.93 9.86 -4.67
CA VAL A 194 -12.38 9.75 -4.40
C VAL A 194 -13.00 8.61 -5.19
N ARG A 195 -12.68 8.48 -6.49
CA ARG A 195 -13.19 7.40 -7.35
C ARG A 195 -12.75 6.03 -6.84
N MET A 196 -11.47 5.88 -6.46
CA MET A 196 -10.95 4.63 -5.93
C MET A 196 -11.61 4.25 -4.61
N ILE A 197 -11.76 5.20 -3.69
CA ILE A 197 -12.49 4.99 -2.42
C ILE A 197 -13.91 4.48 -2.69
N LEU A 198 -14.68 5.18 -3.54
CA LEU A 198 -16.05 4.76 -3.89
C LEU A 198 -16.08 3.38 -4.54
N ARG A 199 -15.10 3.04 -5.35
CA ARG A 199 -14.98 1.72 -5.97
C ARG A 199 -14.70 0.63 -4.93
N LEU A 200 -13.81 0.87 -3.96
CA LEU A 200 -13.57 -0.06 -2.85
C LEU A 200 -14.84 -0.25 -2.01
N LEU A 201 -15.54 0.84 -1.67
CA LEU A 201 -16.81 0.76 -0.94
C LEU A 201 -17.86 -0.07 -1.71
N SER A 202 -17.96 0.11 -3.03
CA SER A 202 -18.88 -0.66 -3.88
C SER A 202 -18.54 -2.16 -3.95
N ARG A 203 -17.29 -2.53 -3.64
CA ARG A 203 -16.81 -3.91 -3.58
C ARG A 203 -16.93 -4.53 -2.18
N GLY A 204 -17.60 -3.85 -1.25
CA GLY A 204 -17.91 -4.35 0.07
C GLY A 204 -16.87 -4.02 1.14
N PHE A 205 -15.89 -3.17 0.83
CA PHE A 205 -15.01 -2.63 1.85
C PHE A 205 -15.69 -1.53 2.65
N ARG A 206 -15.21 -1.32 3.88
CA ARG A 206 -15.49 -0.14 4.71
C ARG A 206 -14.20 0.60 4.95
N LEU A 207 -14.21 1.91 4.81
CA LEU A 207 -13.12 2.77 5.26
C LEU A 207 -13.23 2.91 6.77
N VAL A 208 -12.38 2.20 7.52
CA VAL A 208 -12.46 2.12 8.98
C VAL A 208 -11.52 3.10 9.68
N HIS A 209 -10.43 3.49 9.02
CA HIS A 209 -9.46 4.46 9.53
C HIS A 209 -8.93 5.33 8.40
N ARG A 210 -8.61 6.59 8.75
CA ARG A 210 -7.93 7.52 7.85
C ARG A 210 -7.05 8.47 8.64
N LEU A 211 -5.81 8.62 8.20
CA LEU A 211 -4.89 9.66 8.66
C LEU A 211 -4.22 10.29 7.43
N HIS A 212 -4.47 11.55 7.17
CA HIS A 212 -3.97 12.25 5.96
C HIS A 212 -4.33 11.53 4.65
N TRP A 213 -3.34 10.92 3.98
CA TRP A 213 -3.48 10.13 2.76
C TRP A 213 -3.55 8.62 3.02
N ASP A 214 -3.28 8.20 4.26
CA ASP A 214 -3.37 6.81 4.68
C ASP A 214 -4.81 6.40 4.92
N HIS A 215 -5.19 5.29 4.35
CA HIS A 215 -6.52 4.74 4.44
C HIS A 215 -6.47 3.26 4.81
N THR A 216 -7.29 2.86 5.77
CA THR A 216 -7.49 1.44 6.09
C THR A 216 -8.90 1.03 5.66
N PHE A 217 -8.95 0.13 4.71
CA PHE A 217 -10.18 -0.50 4.25
C PHE A 217 -10.25 -1.94 4.77
N VAL A 218 -11.40 -2.32 5.31
CA VAL A 218 -11.67 -3.68 5.77
C VAL A 218 -12.91 -4.21 5.06
N HIS A 219 -12.83 -5.42 4.51
CA HIS A 219 -13.98 -6.02 3.85
C HIS A 219 -15.02 -6.40 4.90
N LYS A 220 -16.29 -6.13 4.62
CA LYS A 220 -17.41 -6.33 5.55
C LYS A 220 -17.60 -7.79 6.01
N SER A 221 -17.02 -8.76 5.29
CA SER A 221 -17.13 -10.18 5.64
C SER A 221 -16.32 -10.56 6.87
N ILE A 222 -15.38 -9.72 7.34
CA ILE A 222 -14.50 -9.99 8.49
C ILE A 222 -14.70 -8.99 9.63
N LEU A 223 -15.59 -8.02 9.49
CA LEU A 223 -16.03 -7.10 10.53
C LEU A 223 -17.19 -7.72 11.31
#